data_f773a89f55dcf1443c71332b44b231d7
#
_entry.id   f773a89f55dcf1443c71332b44b231d7
#
_cell.length_a   1.000
_cell.length_b   1.000
_cell.length_c   1.000
_cell.angle_alpha   90.00
_cell.angle_beta   90.00
_cell.angle_gamma   90.00
#
_symmetry.space_group_name_H-M   'P 1'
#
loop_
_entity.id
_entity.type
_entity.pdbx_description
1 polymer ?
#
loop_
_entity_poly.entity_id
_entity_poly.type
_entity_poly.pdbx_seq_one_letter_code
_entity_poly.pdbx_strand_id
1 'polypeptide(L)'
;MGYTLTDPGRFQNGTQDFSAQIAAFKKDGVEIVTGVVIPPDAKTFLTQARRQGYKPKVITLGKALLFPGAIEALGELSNGLTTEVWWSPSHPFASSLTKQSAKDLAASYEKSTGKQWTQPIGFAHGLFEVSVDALKRSKSASASNIRDAVAATQLKTVVGDVKWGGQGPFKNVSKTPLVLGQWNKGKTYKYELTIVNNKAAPAIPAGGTLRLMN
;
A
#
# COMPACT_ATOMS: atom_id res chain seq x y z
N MET A 1 -10.13 20.14 -6.25
CA MET A 1 -9.11 19.49 -7.07
C MET A 1 -9.50 19.37 -8.55
N GLY A 2 -10.69 19.77 -8.96
CA GLY A 2 -11.12 19.78 -10.38
C GLY A 2 -11.47 18.40 -10.96
N TYR A 3 -11.65 17.37 -10.14
CA TYR A 3 -12.15 16.07 -10.60
C TYR A 3 -13.68 15.98 -10.45
N THR A 4 -14.34 15.39 -11.44
CA THR A 4 -15.74 14.95 -11.32
C THR A 4 -15.75 13.52 -10.80
N LEU A 5 -16.57 13.26 -9.77
CA LEU A 5 -16.68 11.94 -9.16
C LEU A 5 -17.93 11.22 -9.66
N THR A 6 -17.75 10.00 -10.13
CA THR A 6 -18.83 9.02 -10.35
C THR A 6 -18.72 7.96 -9.26
N ASP A 7 -19.69 7.89 -8.36
CA ASP A 7 -19.79 6.86 -7.32
C ASP A 7 -20.92 5.89 -7.65
N PRO A 8 -20.61 4.66 -8.14
CA PRO A 8 -21.63 3.67 -8.49
C PRO A 8 -22.18 2.92 -7.26
N GLY A 9 -21.87 3.38 -6.06
CA GLY A 9 -22.30 2.78 -4.81
C GLY A 9 -21.39 1.67 -4.31
N ARG A 10 -21.80 1.06 -3.20
CA ARG A 10 -21.08 -0.01 -2.52
C ARG A 10 -21.51 -1.37 -3.03
N PHE A 11 -20.63 -2.36 -2.88
CA PHE A 11 -20.89 -3.76 -3.20
C PHE A 11 -20.42 -4.66 -2.05
N GLN A 12 -20.92 -5.90 -2.00
CA GLN A 12 -20.48 -6.88 -1.01
C GLN A 12 -19.19 -7.57 -1.46
N ASN A 13 -18.33 -7.96 -0.50
CA ASN A 13 -17.16 -8.78 -0.80
C ASN A 13 -17.60 -10.10 -1.44
N GLY A 14 -16.90 -10.53 -2.48
CA GLY A 14 -17.24 -11.72 -3.26
C GLY A 14 -18.27 -11.46 -4.36
N THR A 15 -18.53 -10.21 -4.71
CA THR A 15 -19.40 -9.83 -5.83
C THR A 15 -18.90 -10.47 -7.14
N GLN A 16 -19.82 -11.16 -7.83
CA GLN A 16 -19.51 -11.86 -9.09
C GLN A 16 -19.86 -11.04 -10.34
N ASP A 17 -20.55 -9.94 -10.19
CA ASP A 17 -20.97 -9.07 -11.30
C ASP A 17 -20.78 -7.59 -10.97
N PHE A 18 -19.91 -6.93 -11.75
CA PHE A 18 -19.63 -5.50 -11.73
C PHE A 18 -20.18 -4.77 -12.95
N SER A 19 -21.08 -5.37 -13.74
CA SER A 19 -21.56 -4.82 -14.99
C SER A 19 -22.22 -3.46 -14.81
N ALA A 20 -22.97 -3.26 -13.73
CA ALA A 20 -23.62 -1.98 -13.43
C ALA A 20 -22.61 -0.88 -13.16
N GLN A 21 -21.57 -1.16 -12.34
CA GLN A 21 -20.50 -0.21 -12.03
C GLN A 21 -19.70 0.15 -13.29
N ILE A 22 -19.35 -0.85 -14.09
CA ILE A 22 -18.62 -0.65 -15.35
C ILE A 22 -19.45 0.17 -16.34
N ALA A 23 -20.76 -0.11 -16.46
CA ALA A 23 -21.65 0.66 -17.32
C ALA A 23 -21.74 2.13 -16.90
N ALA A 24 -21.83 2.41 -15.59
CA ALA A 24 -21.84 3.77 -15.05
C ALA A 24 -20.52 4.49 -15.37
N PHE A 25 -19.37 3.85 -15.15
CA PHE A 25 -18.06 4.42 -15.47
C PHE A 25 -17.89 4.72 -16.97
N LYS A 26 -18.35 3.81 -17.84
CA LYS A 26 -18.32 4.03 -19.29
C LYS A 26 -19.22 5.19 -19.71
N LYS A 27 -20.45 5.24 -19.19
CA LYS A 27 -21.42 6.32 -19.48
C LYS A 27 -20.85 7.69 -19.15
N ASP A 28 -20.17 7.80 -18.00
CA ASP A 28 -19.66 9.08 -17.51
C ASP A 28 -18.23 9.37 -17.98
N GLY A 29 -17.65 8.51 -18.83
CA GLY A 29 -16.29 8.70 -19.37
C GLY A 29 -15.20 8.68 -18.31
N VAL A 30 -15.36 7.85 -17.25
CA VAL A 30 -14.41 7.78 -16.15
C VAL A 30 -13.04 7.29 -16.61
N GLU A 31 -12.02 8.11 -16.44
CA GLU A 31 -10.64 7.81 -16.84
C GLU A 31 -9.78 7.27 -15.69
N ILE A 32 -10.15 7.55 -14.44
CA ILE A 32 -9.42 7.10 -13.25
C ILE A 32 -10.36 6.30 -12.37
N VAL A 33 -10.08 5.02 -12.18
CA VAL A 33 -10.82 4.15 -11.25
C VAL A 33 -10.03 4.02 -9.96
N THR A 34 -10.70 4.25 -8.83
CA THR A 34 -10.10 4.05 -7.50
C THR A 34 -11.07 3.34 -6.58
N GLY A 35 -10.53 2.58 -5.63
CA GLY A 35 -11.32 1.89 -4.63
C GLY A 35 -10.47 1.02 -3.71
N VAL A 36 -11.11 0.48 -2.68
CA VAL A 36 -10.52 -0.51 -1.77
C VAL A 36 -11.31 -1.80 -1.91
N VAL A 37 -10.66 -2.84 -2.43
CA VAL A 37 -11.30 -4.13 -2.76
C VAL A 37 -10.42 -5.29 -2.30
N ILE A 38 -11.03 -6.48 -2.15
CA ILE A 38 -10.26 -7.71 -1.92
C ILE A 38 -9.74 -8.28 -3.26
N PRO A 39 -8.67 -9.10 -3.26
CA PRO A 39 -8.08 -9.63 -4.50
C PRO A 39 -9.06 -10.35 -5.44
N PRO A 40 -10.01 -11.20 -4.98
CA PRO A 40 -10.99 -11.83 -5.87
C PRO A 40 -11.88 -10.82 -6.60
N ASP A 41 -12.36 -9.78 -5.89
CA ASP A 41 -13.24 -8.75 -6.47
C ASP A 41 -12.48 -7.91 -7.51
N ALA A 42 -11.21 -7.57 -7.21
CA ALA A 42 -10.34 -6.91 -8.19
C ALA A 42 -10.22 -7.73 -9.48
N LYS A 43 -10.00 -9.05 -9.37
CA LYS A 43 -9.91 -9.95 -10.52
C LYS A 43 -11.21 -9.97 -11.32
N THR A 44 -12.34 -10.10 -10.65
CA THR A 44 -13.67 -10.09 -11.29
C THR A 44 -13.92 -8.77 -12.02
N PHE A 45 -13.73 -7.64 -11.34
CA PHE A 45 -13.89 -6.31 -11.94
C PHE A 45 -12.99 -6.13 -13.16
N LEU A 46 -11.69 -6.37 -13.05
CA LEU A 46 -10.73 -6.17 -14.14
C LEU A 46 -11.04 -7.07 -15.35
N THR A 47 -11.45 -8.32 -15.09
CA THR A 47 -11.83 -9.26 -16.15
C THR A 47 -13.08 -8.77 -16.90
N GLN A 48 -14.09 -8.33 -16.16
CA GLN A 48 -15.33 -7.83 -16.76
C GLN A 48 -15.13 -6.49 -17.46
N ALA A 49 -14.35 -5.57 -16.89
CA ALA A 49 -13.99 -4.31 -17.52
C ALA A 49 -13.33 -4.54 -18.89
N ARG A 50 -12.34 -5.45 -18.94
CA ARG A 50 -11.67 -5.82 -20.20
C ARG A 50 -12.64 -6.43 -21.22
N ARG A 51 -13.51 -7.36 -20.80
CA ARG A 51 -14.52 -8.00 -21.68
C ARG A 51 -15.51 -7.00 -22.24
N GLN A 52 -15.86 -5.97 -21.45
CA GLN A 52 -16.79 -4.91 -21.86
C GLN A 52 -16.10 -3.77 -22.61
N GLY A 53 -14.81 -3.89 -22.94
CA GLY A 53 -14.03 -2.88 -23.64
C GLY A 53 -13.86 -1.57 -22.85
N TYR A 54 -13.98 -1.61 -21.53
CA TYR A 54 -13.72 -0.45 -20.67
C TYR A 54 -12.22 -0.34 -20.40
N LYS A 55 -11.63 0.80 -20.76
CA LYS A 55 -10.20 1.08 -20.72
C LYS A 55 -9.93 2.40 -20.02
N PRO A 56 -10.00 2.47 -18.69
CA PRO A 56 -9.59 3.67 -17.97
C PRO A 56 -8.08 3.89 -18.08
N LYS A 57 -7.65 5.15 -18.00
CA LYS A 57 -6.22 5.52 -18.09
C LYS A 57 -5.42 5.08 -16.84
N VAL A 58 -6.08 5.08 -15.69
CA VAL A 58 -5.46 4.67 -14.40
C VAL A 58 -6.45 3.84 -13.60
N ILE A 59 -5.97 2.72 -13.08
CA ILE A 59 -6.71 1.93 -12.08
C ILE A 59 -5.82 1.82 -10.84
N THR A 60 -6.30 2.35 -9.72
CA THR A 60 -5.62 2.28 -8.43
C THR A 60 -6.52 1.60 -7.41
N LEU A 61 -6.14 0.40 -7.01
CA LEU A 61 -6.92 -0.43 -6.07
C LEU A 61 -6.10 -0.68 -4.81
N GLY A 62 -6.61 -0.16 -3.70
CA GLY A 62 -6.07 -0.41 -2.38
C GLY A 62 -6.35 -1.84 -1.92
N LYS A 63 -5.54 -2.34 -0.99
CA LYS A 63 -5.64 -3.68 -0.37
C LYS A 63 -5.42 -4.84 -1.33
N ALA A 64 -6.11 -4.89 -2.48
CA ALA A 64 -6.03 -6.01 -3.42
C ALA A 64 -4.65 -6.18 -4.06
N LEU A 65 -3.91 -5.08 -4.24
CA LEU A 65 -2.68 -5.06 -5.03
C LEU A 65 -1.41 -4.93 -4.17
N LEU A 66 -1.49 -5.30 -2.88
CA LEU A 66 -0.36 -5.20 -1.94
C LEU A 66 0.61 -6.37 -2.03
N PHE A 67 0.16 -7.52 -2.52
CA PHE A 67 0.93 -8.76 -2.49
C PHE A 67 1.31 -9.23 -3.88
N PRO A 68 2.59 -9.57 -4.12
CA PRO A 68 3.05 -10.12 -5.39
C PRO A 68 2.22 -11.32 -5.88
N GLY A 69 1.84 -12.22 -5.00
CA GLY A 69 1.02 -13.39 -5.37
C GLY A 69 -0.37 -13.02 -5.92
N ALA A 70 -1.00 -11.95 -5.41
CA ALA A 70 -2.25 -11.45 -5.97
C ALA A 70 -2.04 -10.85 -7.38
N ILE A 71 -0.94 -10.15 -7.58
CA ILE A 71 -0.53 -9.59 -8.86
C ILE A 71 -0.25 -10.68 -9.89
N GLU A 72 0.46 -11.72 -9.51
CA GLU A 72 0.73 -12.88 -10.38
C GLU A 72 -0.55 -13.62 -10.78
N ALA A 73 -1.51 -13.74 -9.85
CA ALA A 73 -2.81 -14.36 -10.12
C ALA A 73 -3.69 -13.55 -11.09
N LEU A 74 -3.47 -12.25 -11.21
CA LEU A 74 -4.09 -11.39 -12.23
C LEU A 74 -3.45 -11.55 -13.61
N GLY A 75 -2.20 -12.02 -13.68
CA GLY A 75 -1.45 -12.17 -14.93
C GLY A 75 -1.33 -10.84 -15.69
N GLU A 76 -1.59 -10.86 -16.98
CA GLU A 76 -1.48 -9.66 -17.84
C GLU A 76 -2.39 -8.49 -17.42
N LEU A 77 -3.45 -8.75 -16.67
CA LEU A 77 -4.33 -7.70 -16.15
C LEU A 77 -3.64 -6.81 -15.11
N SER A 78 -2.57 -7.30 -14.49
CA SER A 78 -1.85 -6.55 -13.45
C SER A 78 -0.86 -5.52 -13.98
N ASN A 79 -0.45 -5.64 -15.25
CA ASN A 79 0.57 -4.77 -15.82
C ASN A 79 0.03 -3.34 -16.01
N GLY A 80 0.61 -2.40 -15.28
CA GLY A 80 0.20 -1.00 -15.30
C GLY A 80 -0.78 -0.62 -14.17
N LEU A 81 -1.28 -1.57 -13.37
CA LEU A 81 -2.11 -1.27 -12.20
C LEU A 81 -1.33 -0.49 -11.16
N THR A 82 -1.98 0.46 -10.50
CA THR A 82 -1.39 1.25 -9.43
C THR A 82 -2.00 0.89 -8.07
N THR A 83 -1.22 1.11 -7.02
CA THR A 83 -1.65 0.93 -5.64
C THR A 83 -0.94 1.90 -4.71
N GLU A 84 -1.48 2.09 -3.53
CA GLU A 84 -0.79 2.75 -2.44
C GLU A 84 0.48 1.99 -2.04
N VAL A 85 1.53 2.73 -1.68
CA VAL A 85 2.78 2.15 -1.16
C VAL A 85 3.05 2.75 0.21
N TRP A 86 2.93 1.93 1.23
CA TRP A 86 3.18 2.28 2.63
C TRP A 86 4.63 2.06 3.03
N TRP A 87 5.25 1.07 2.40
CA TRP A 87 6.63 0.68 2.60
C TRP A 87 7.16 -0.08 1.39
N SER A 88 8.44 0.11 1.12
CA SER A 88 9.18 -0.62 0.09
C SER A 88 10.68 -0.54 0.39
N PRO A 89 11.52 -1.35 -0.28
CA PRO A 89 12.98 -1.24 -0.17
C PRO A 89 13.55 0.14 -0.52
N SER A 90 12.78 0.97 -1.25
CA SER A 90 13.20 2.33 -1.63
C SER A 90 12.92 3.39 -0.55
N HIS A 91 12.24 3.03 0.55
CA HIS A 91 12.02 3.98 1.64
C HIS A 91 13.34 4.30 2.34
N PRO A 92 13.67 5.60 2.60
CA PRO A 92 14.96 6.02 3.14
C PRO A 92 15.02 5.90 4.66
N PHE A 93 14.28 4.97 5.23
CA PHE A 93 14.19 4.78 6.68
C PHE A 93 14.95 3.53 7.12
N ALA A 94 15.34 3.53 8.40
CA ALA A 94 16.06 2.42 9.00
C ALA A 94 15.41 1.98 10.32
N SER A 95 15.55 0.71 10.64
CA SER A 95 15.07 0.13 11.87
C SER A 95 15.76 0.75 13.10
N SER A 96 14.96 1.14 14.09
CA SER A 96 15.46 1.55 15.41
C SER A 96 16.06 0.39 16.19
N LEU A 97 15.63 -0.85 15.92
CA LEU A 97 16.09 -2.06 16.60
C LEU A 97 17.37 -2.63 15.99
N THR A 98 17.37 -2.89 14.70
CA THR A 98 18.43 -3.62 14.00
C THR A 98 19.37 -2.72 13.22
N LYS A 99 19.03 -1.44 13.04
CA LYS A 99 19.72 -0.47 12.18
C LYS A 99 19.70 -0.82 10.68
N GLN A 100 19.05 -1.90 10.30
CA GLN A 100 18.87 -2.26 8.88
C GLN A 100 18.07 -1.17 8.17
N SER A 101 18.49 -0.84 6.97
CA SER A 101 17.68 -0.03 6.04
C SER A 101 16.44 -0.82 5.58
N ALA A 102 15.45 -0.13 5.01
CA ALA A 102 14.31 -0.80 4.39
C ALA A 102 14.77 -1.78 3.29
N LYS A 103 15.81 -1.44 2.54
CA LYS A 103 16.42 -2.31 1.53
C LYS A 103 17.02 -3.58 2.14
N ASP A 104 17.77 -3.47 3.23
CA ASP A 104 18.40 -4.62 3.89
C ASP A 104 17.35 -5.54 4.54
N LEU A 105 16.28 -4.94 5.09
CA LEU A 105 15.18 -5.71 5.66
C LEU A 105 14.46 -6.53 4.57
N ALA A 106 14.16 -5.93 3.41
CA ALA A 106 13.59 -6.63 2.28
C ALA A 106 14.51 -7.76 1.78
N ALA A 107 15.79 -7.47 1.58
CA ALA A 107 16.78 -8.46 1.14
C ALA A 107 16.92 -9.63 2.12
N SER A 108 16.88 -9.36 3.43
CA SER A 108 16.90 -10.39 4.46
C SER A 108 15.68 -11.32 4.38
N TYR A 109 14.50 -10.76 4.16
CA TYR A 109 13.28 -11.53 3.95
C TYR A 109 13.38 -12.40 2.69
N GLU A 110 13.79 -11.81 1.57
CA GLU A 110 13.92 -12.53 0.29
C GLU A 110 14.93 -13.68 0.39
N LYS A 111 16.07 -13.42 1.03
CA LYS A 111 17.10 -14.45 1.27
C LYS A 111 16.60 -15.61 2.13
N SER A 112 15.81 -15.32 3.17
CA SER A 112 15.33 -16.33 4.11
C SER A 112 14.15 -17.15 3.59
N THR A 113 13.33 -16.56 2.71
CA THR A 113 12.07 -17.17 2.26
C THR A 113 12.06 -17.60 0.80
N GLY A 114 12.98 -17.10 -0.02
CA GLY A 114 12.97 -17.25 -1.48
C GLY A 114 11.80 -16.52 -2.17
N LYS A 115 11.09 -15.63 -1.45
CA LYS A 115 9.90 -14.91 -1.94
C LYS A 115 10.18 -13.42 -2.06
N GLN A 116 9.58 -12.78 -3.05
CA GLN A 116 9.61 -11.32 -3.20
C GLN A 116 9.08 -10.63 -1.94
N TRP A 117 9.69 -9.52 -1.57
CA TRP A 117 9.25 -8.67 -0.45
C TRP A 117 7.79 -8.21 -0.62
N THR A 118 7.16 -7.90 0.51
CA THR A 118 5.79 -7.35 0.55
C THR A 118 5.76 -6.12 1.46
N GLN A 119 4.84 -5.19 1.20
CA GLN A 119 4.70 -3.96 1.99
C GLN A 119 4.47 -4.23 3.50
N PRO A 120 3.63 -5.20 3.91
CA PRO A 120 3.42 -5.51 5.32
C PRO A 120 4.66 -5.87 6.13
N ILE A 121 5.77 -6.28 5.50
CA ILE A 121 7.02 -6.60 6.22
C ILE A 121 7.52 -5.39 7.00
N GLY A 122 7.56 -4.20 6.39
CA GLY A 122 7.98 -2.98 7.06
C GLY A 122 7.09 -2.65 8.24
N PHE A 123 5.77 -2.79 8.10
CA PHE A 123 4.82 -2.49 9.17
C PHE A 123 4.85 -3.54 10.30
N ALA A 124 5.01 -4.82 9.98
CA ALA A 124 5.21 -5.85 10.99
C ALA A 124 6.48 -5.58 11.79
N HIS A 125 7.58 -5.24 11.11
CA HIS A 125 8.82 -4.85 11.78
C HIS A 125 8.63 -3.58 12.63
N GLY A 126 7.99 -2.55 12.09
CA GLY A 126 7.70 -1.29 12.80
C GLY A 126 6.84 -1.49 14.05
N LEU A 127 5.90 -2.46 14.03
CA LEU A 127 5.13 -2.84 15.20
C LEU A 127 6.04 -3.33 16.35
N PHE A 128 7.03 -4.18 16.04
CA PHE A 128 8.02 -4.62 17.03
C PHE A 128 8.92 -3.47 17.50
N GLU A 129 9.30 -2.54 16.64
CA GLU A 129 10.06 -1.35 17.01
C GLU A 129 9.32 -0.54 18.09
N VAL A 130 8.03 -0.23 17.86
CA VAL A 130 7.20 0.52 18.80
C VAL A 130 6.98 -0.28 20.09
N SER A 131 6.74 -1.59 19.99
CA SER A 131 6.52 -2.45 21.15
C SER A 131 7.75 -2.52 22.06
N VAL A 132 8.93 -2.74 21.48
CA VAL A 132 10.19 -2.81 22.24
C VAL A 132 10.55 -1.45 22.85
N ASP A 133 10.36 -0.36 22.10
CA ASP A 133 10.58 0.99 22.62
C ASP A 133 9.65 1.30 23.80
N ALA A 134 8.36 0.99 23.68
CA ALA A 134 7.40 1.18 24.75
C ALA A 134 7.75 0.37 26.00
N LEU A 135 8.14 -0.90 25.83
CA LEU A 135 8.58 -1.75 26.96
C LEU A 135 9.83 -1.21 27.64
N LYS A 136 10.82 -0.72 26.89
CA LYS A 136 12.03 -0.11 27.45
C LYS A 136 11.76 1.16 28.24
N ARG A 137 10.75 1.95 27.84
CA ARG A 137 10.37 3.19 28.52
C ARG A 137 9.35 2.97 29.65
N SER A 138 8.69 1.83 29.64
CA SER A 138 7.70 1.48 30.66
C SER A 138 8.37 1.29 32.03
N LYS A 139 7.77 1.86 33.06
CA LYS A 139 8.26 1.73 34.45
C LYS A 139 8.03 0.33 35.02
N SER A 140 7.06 -0.40 34.50
CA SER A 140 6.76 -1.79 34.85
C SER A 140 5.95 -2.45 33.74
N ALA A 141 5.75 -3.76 33.81
CA ALA A 141 4.92 -4.53 32.89
C ALA A 141 3.40 -4.40 33.16
N SER A 142 2.97 -3.46 34.01
CA SER A 142 1.54 -3.21 34.20
C SER A 142 0.89 -2.63 32.95
N ALA A 143 -0.35 -2.99 32.70
CA ALA A 143 -1.09 -2.51 31.51
C ALA A 143 -1.16 -0.97 31.43
N SER A 144 -1.29 -0.28 32.58
CA SER A 144 -1.32 1.18 32.64
C SER A 144 0.02 1.78 32.22
N ASN A 145 1.15 1.28 32.76
CA ASN A 145 2.47 1.79 32.42
C ASN A 145 2.85 1.52 30.97
N ILE A 146 2.48 0.35 30.42
CA ILE A 146 2.68 0.05 29.00
C ILE A 146 1.83 0.98 28.13
N ARG A 147 0.54 1.15 28.46
CA ARG A 147 -0.36 2.08 27.74
C ARG A 147 0.23 3.49 27.71
N ASP A 148 0.70 4.00 28.85
CA ASP A 148 1.23 5.35 28.93
C ASP A 148 2.56 5.48 28.16
N ALA A 149 3.39 4.45 28.17
CA ALA A 149 4.60 4.39 27.35
C ALA A 149 4.27 4.37 25.85
N VAL A 150 3.26 3.59 25.42
CA VAL A 150 2.78 3.60 24.02
C VAL A 150 2.25 4.98 23.65
N ALA A 151 1.41 5.60 24.50
CA ALA A 151 0.85 6.93 24.24
C ALA A 151 1.90 8.01 24.07
N ALA A 152 3.06 7.88 24.74
CA ALA A 152 4.19 8.80 24.64
C ALA A 152 5.17 8.48 23.50
N THR A 153 4.85 7.58 22.59
CA THR A 153 5.76 7.18 21.51
C THR A 153 6.12 8.33 20.60
N GLN A 154 7.42 8.54 20.38
CA GLN A 154 8.04 9.39 19.38
C GLN A 154 9.28 8.66 18.87
N LEU A 155 9.13 7.87 17.82
CA LEU A 155 10.15 6.93 17.38
C LEU A 155 10.37 7.01 15.87
N LYS A 156 11.63 7.08 15.45
CA LYS A 156 12.01 6.87 14.06
C LYS A 156 12.07 5.38 13.79
N THR A 157 11.29 4.90 12.85
CA THR A 157 11.15 3.47 12.52
C THR A 157 11.46 3.21 11.06
N VAL A 158 11.51 1.94 10.68
CA VAL A 158 11.67 1.53 9.28
C VAL A 158 10.50 1.96 8.36
N VAL A 159 9.38 2.39 8.93
CA VAL A 159 8.22 2.93 8.19
C VAL A 159 8.12 4.46 8.26
N GLY A 160 9.11 5.11 8.85
CA GLY A 160 9.14 6.55 9.10
C GLY A 160 8.90 6.91 10.57
N ASP A 161 8.61 8.17 10.83
CA ASP A 161 8.39 8.67 12.17
C ASP A 161 7.01 8.23 12.69
N VAL A 162 6.98 7.57 13.84
CA VAL A 162 5.76 7.21 14.56
C VAL A 162 5.59 8.13 15.76
N LYS A 163 4.51 8.91 15.74
CA LYS A 163 4.12 9.82 16.82
C LYS A 163 2.60 9.91 16.85
N TRP A 164 2.04 9.75 18.04
CA TRP A 164 0.59 9.86 18.23
C TRP A 164 0.15 11.32 18.39
N GLY A 165 -1.09 11.58 17.98
CA GLY A 165 -1.72 12.90 18.11
C GLY A 165 -1.32 13.89 17.01
N GLY A 166 -2.02 15.02 16.96
CA GLY A 166 -1.79 16.08 15.96
C GLY A 166 -2.29 15.76 14.55
N GLN A 167 -3.04 14.66 14.38
CA GLN A 167 -3.53 14.16 13.09
C GLN A 167 -5.07 14.23 12.99
N GLY A 168 -5.64 15.41 13.29
CA GLY A 168 -7.08 15.60 13.28
C GLY A 168 -7.76 15.03 14.55
N PRO A 169 -9.01 14.53 14.48
CA PRO A 169 -9.79 14.15 15.65
C PRO A 169 -9.30 12.86 16.34
N PHE A 170 -8.36 12.12 15.76
CA PHE A 170 -7.94 10.82 16.24
C PHE A 170 -6.64 10.91 17.04
N LYS A 171 -6.74 10.85 18.37
CA LYS A 171 -5.60 10.98 19.29
C LYS A 171 -4.58 9.83 19.16
N ASN A 172 -5.04 8.62 18.86
CA ASN A 172 -4.24 7.40 18.86
C ASN A 172 -3.88 6.93 17.45
N VAL A 173 -3.77 7.86 16.51
CA VAL A 173 -3.38 7.58 15.12
C VAL A 173 -2.07 8.27 14.80
N SER A 174 -1.15 7.55 14.16
CA SER A 174 0.05 8.10 13.54
C SER A 174 -0.09 7.98 12.03
N LYS A 175 0.25 9.03 11.29
CA LYS A 175 0.33 8.99 9.83
C LYS A 175 1.77 8.70 9.42
N THR A 176 1.94 7.66 8.65
CA THR A 176 3.20 7.33 7.99
C THR A 176 3.18 7.83 6.54
N PRO A 177 4.34 8.04 5.91
CA PRO A 177 4.41 8.44 4.51
C PRO A 177 3.67 7.47 3.59
N LEU A 178 3.00 8.03 2.58
CA LEU A 178 2.27 7.27 1.57
C LEU A 178 2.64 7.79 0.19
N VAL A 179 2.96 6.89 -0.73
CA VAL A 179 3.28 7.19 -2.13
C VAL A 179 2.50 6.30 -3.07
N LEU A 180 2.53 6.59 -4.37
CA LEU A 180 1.88 5.78 -5.40
C LEU A 180 2.91 4.88 -6.08
N GLY A 181 2.60 3.59 -6.15
CA GLY A 181 3.36 2.61 -6.91
C GLY A 181 2.60 2.08 -8.11
N GLN A 182 3.33 1.58 -9.09
CA GLN A 182 2.79 0.91 -10.28
C GLN A 182 3.44 -0.45 -10.47
N TRP A 183 2.62 -1.47 -10.67
CA TRP A 183 3.05 -2.82 -10.99
C TRP A 183 3.36 -2.92 -12.49
N ASN A 184 4.54 -3.41 -12.80
CA ASN A 184 4.98 -3.65 -14.17
C ASN A 184 5.65 -5.01 -14.27
N LYS A 185 5.72 -5.57 -15.50
CA LYS A 185 6.58 -6.72 -15.76
C LYS A 185 8.00 -6.40 -15.31
N GLY A 186 8.55 -7.27 -14.48
CA GLY A 186 9.85 -7.10 -13.86
C GLY A 186 10.97 -7.84 -14.57
N LYS A 187 12.19 -7.65 -14.06
CA LYS A 187 13.39 -8.37 -14.51
C LYS A 187 13.78 -9.49 -13.55
N THR A 188 13.70 -9.22 -12.26
CA THR A 188 14.03 -10.17 -11.18
C THR A 188 12.82 -11.03 -10.81
N TYR A 189 11.67 -10.38 -10.69
CA TYR A 189 10.39 -11.03 -10.44
C TYR A 189 9.46 -10.83 -11.63
N LYS A 190 8.47 -11.71 -11.76
CA LYS A 190 7.49 -11.62 -12.85
C LYS A 190 6.81 -10.24 -12.93
N TYR A 191 6.54 -9.65 -11.76
CA TYR A 191 6.05 -8.29 -11.62
C TYR A 191 6.81 -7.57 -10.50
N GLU A 192 7.09 -6.30 -10.71
CA GLU A 192 7.79 -5.45 -9.76
C GLU A 192 7.01 -4.16 -9.52
N LEU A 193 6.99 -3.73 -8.26
CA LEU A 193 6.33 -2.50 -7.83
C LEU A 193 7.33 -1.35 -7.83
N THR A 194 7.09 -0.35 -8.67
CA THR A 194 7.92 0.85 -8.77
C THR A 194 7.16 2.06 -8.26
N ILE A 195 7.78 2.88 -7.41
CA ILE A 195 7.21 4.16 -6.97
C ILE A 195 7.21 5.13 -8.15
N VAL A 196 6.03 5.64 -8.51
CA VAL A 196 5.82 6.49 -9.70
C VAL A 196 5.28 7.89 -9.35
N ASN A 197 4.89 8.12 -8.09
CA ASN A 197 4.53 9.44 -7.59
C ASN A 197 4.80 9.52 -6.09
N ASN A 198 5.58 10.51 -5.69
CA ASN A 198 6.01 10.76 -4.30
C ASN A 198 5.68 12.18 -3.82
N LYS A 199 4.79 12.91 -4.49
CA LYS A 199 4.49 14.32 -4.16
C LYS A 199 4.05 14.51 -2.69
N ALA A 200 3.36 13.52 -2.12
CA ALA A 200 2.92 13.58 -0.72
C ALA A 200 4.03 13.27 0.29
N ALA A 201 5.13 12.63 -0.16
CA ALA A 201 6.27 12.24 0.67
C ALA A 201 7.58 12.31 -0.15
N PRO A 202 8.09 13.52 -0.45
CA PRO A 202 9.22 13.73 -1.37
C PRO A 202 10.53 13.08 -0.92
N ALA A 203 10.67 12.78 0.36
CA ALA A 203 11.84 12.08 0.90
C ALA A 203 11.96 10.64 0.38
N ILE A 204 10.85 10.03 -0.08
CA ILE A 204 10.86 8.68 -0.66
C ILE A 204 11.12 8.81 -2.16
N PRO A 205 12.21 8.25 -2.70
CA PRO A 205 12.56 8.44 -4.11
C PRO A 205 11.57 7.76 -5.05
N ALA A 206 11.17 8.44 -6.11
CA ALA A 206 10.49 7.82 -7.23
C ALA A 206 11.50 7.02 -8.08
N GLY A 207 11.14 5.79 -8.44
CA GLY A 207 11.94 4.91 -9.30
C GLY A 207 11.52 4.94 -10.76
N GLY A 208 10.44 5.65 -11.08
CA GLY A 208 9.90 5.77 -12.43
C GLY A 208 8.83 6.83 -12.56
N THR A 209 8.17 6.87 -13.71
CA THR A 209 7.04 7.75 -14.01
C THR A 209 5.77 6.92 -14.21
N LEU A 210 4.62 7.50 -13.86
CA LEU A 210 3.32 6.87 -14.09
C LEU A 210 3.12 6.64 -15.61
N ARG A 211 2.85 5.42 -15.97
CA ARG A 211 2.48 5.02 -17.30
C ARG A 211 0.97 4.77 -17.36
N LEU A 212 0.28 5.45 -18.28
CA LEU A 212 -1.14 5.24 -18.48
C LEU A 212 -1.40 3.84 -19.06
N MET A 213 -2.53 3.26 -18.68
CA MET A 213 -3.01 2.00 -19.25
C MET A 213 -3.62 2.29 -20.65
N ASN A 214 -3.31 1.43 -21.61
CA ASN A 214 -3.81 1.53 -23.01
C ASN A 214 -5.01 0.61 -23.23
#